data_cd1dc9d7ece381c44f3c5e56e1379c5b
#
_entry.id   cd1dc9d7ece381c44f3c5e56e1379c5b
#
_cell.length_a   1.000
_cell.length_b   1.000
_cell.length_c   1.000
_cell.angle_alpha   90.00
_cell.angle_beta   90.00
_cell.angle_gamma   90.00
#
_symmetry.space_group_name_H-M   'P 1'
#
loop_
_entity.id
_entity.type
_entity.pdbx_description
1 polymer ?
#
loop_
_entity_poly.entity_id
_entity_poly.type
_entity_poly.pdbx_seq_one_letter_code
_entity_poly.pdbx_strand_id
1 'polypeptide(L)'
;GKAEWLMVAAELCNVRDKGAETFRGIAARYNALKARIAGAAGGSRPKVMLNTPYRDTWFMPSSRSFMVRLIEDAGGEYVYTKNASDTSVAVDLEEAYLLASSADTWINVGPCNTLAELTAQNPKFADVPAVSNRQVFNNNRRQTPAGGSDFWESGVIRPDLVLRDLCTVFNPQAADTAELYYYKRLE
;
A
#
# COMPACT_ATOMS: atom_id res chain seq x y z
N GLY A 1 7.23 8.71 -12.89
CA GLY A 1 7.14 8.37 -11.45
C GLY A 1 8.43 7.72 -10.93
N LYS A 2 8.43 7.18 -9.69
CA LYS A 2 9.67 6.62 -9.08
C LYS A 2 10.35 5.54 -9.93
N ALA A 3 9.60 4.67 -10.61
CA ALA A 3 10.16 3.63 -11.47
C ALA A 3 10.94 4.15 -12.68
N GLU A 4 10.73 5.40 -13.08
CA GLU A 4 11.48 6.02 -14.20
C GLU A 4 12.95 6.25 -13.86
N TRP A 5 13.31 6.32 -12.57
CA TRP A 5 14.70 6.38 -12.15
C TRP A 5 15.52 5.17 -12.58
N LEU A 6 14.85 4.04 -12.89
CA LEU A 6 15.51 2.88 -13.52
C LEU A 6 16.18 3.25 -14.85
N MET A 7 15.56 4.15 -15.63
CA MET A 7 16.12 4.61 -16.91
C MET A 7 17.39 5.43 -16.70
N VAL A 8 17.39 6.30 -15.67
CA VAL A 8 18.57 7.13 -15.33
C VAL A 8 19.71 6.22 -14.85
N ALA A 9 19.42 5.27 -13.97
CA ALA A 9 20.43 4.31 -13.51
C ALA A 9 20.99 3.46 -14.67
N ALA A 10 20.13 3.02 -15.58
CA ALA A 10 20.56 2.24 -16.75
C ALA A 10 21.46 3.05 -17.70
N GLU A 11 21.19 4.35 -17.88
CA GLU A 11 22.04 5.25 -18.64
C GLU A 11 23.43 5.39 -18.01
N LEU A 12 23.47 5.64 -16.69
CA LEU A 12 24.73 5.77 -15.93
C LEU A 12 25.57 4.47 -15.94
N CYS A 13 24.91 3.31 -15.99
CA CYS A 13 25.56 2.01 -16.05
C CYS A 13 25.87 1.53 -17.50
N ASN A 14 25.58 2.35 -18.50
CA ASN A 14 25.74 2.00 -19.93
C ASN A 14 24.98 0.72 -20.33
N VAL A 15 23.76 0.55 -19.79
CA VAL A 15 22.85 -0.59 -20.08
C VAL A 15 21.45 -0.08 -20.47
N ARG A 16 21.39 0.99 -21.23
CA ARG A 16 20.18 1.73 -21.60
C ARG A 16 19.08 0.84 -22.17
N ASP A 17 19.40 -0.01 -23.13
CA ASP A 17 18.40 -0.84 -23.82
C ASP A 17 17.76 -1.85 -22.86
N LYS A 18 18.56 -2.46 -21.98
CA LYS A 18 18.08 -3.35 -20.92
C LYS A 18 17.20 -2.61 -19.92
N GLY A 19 17.58 -1.38 -19.53
CA GLY A 19 16.76 -0.52 -18.66
C GLY A 19 15.42 -0.19 -19.30
N ALA A 20 15.42 0.19 -20.57
CA ALA A 20 14.21 0.51 -21.32
C ALA A 20 13.27 -0.69 -21.47
N GLU A 21 13.80 -1.87 -21.77
CA GLU A 21 13.03 -3.11 -21.84
C GLU A 21 12.40 -3.47 -20.48
N THR A 22 13.20 -3.41 -19.42
CA THR A 22 12.74 -3.68 -18.06
C THR A 22 11.62 -2.72 -17.65
N PHE A 23 11.81 -1.41 -17.87
CA PHE A 23 10.81 -0.39 -17.55
C PHE A 23 9.50 -0.60 -18.33
N ARG A 24 9.60 -0.88 -19.65
CA ARG A 24 8.42 -1.17 -20.47
C ARG A 24 7.66 -2.40 -19.97
N GLY A 25 8.36 -3.45 -19.55
CA GLY A 25 7.74 -4.64 -18.98
C GLY A 25 7.01 -4.35 -17.67
N ILE A 26 7.60 -3.55 -16.77
CA ILE A 26 6.97 -3.11 -15.51
C ILE A 26 5.70 -2.29 -15.82
N ALA A 27 5.82 -1.29 -16.70
CA ALA A 27 4.70 -0.43 -17.07
C ALA A 27 3.54 -1.22 -17.72
N ALA A 28 3.86 -2.18 -18.60
CA ALA A 28 2.86 -3.03 -19.25
C ALA A 28 2.08 -3.86 -18.22
N ARG A 29 2.77 -4.52 -17.28
CA ARG A 29 2.11 -5.30 -16.22
C ARG A 29 1.26 -4.44 -15.31
N TYR A 30 1.77 -3.27 -14.90
CA TYR A 30 1.04 -2.31 -14.09
C TYR A 30 -0.28 -1.88 -14.78
N ASN A 31 -0.19 -1.44 -16.03
CA ASN A 31 -1.35 -0.96 -16.78
C ASN A 31 -2.36 -2.07 -17.06
N ALA A 32 -1.92 -3.29 -17.32
CA ALA A 32 -2.79 -4.44 -17.52
C ALA A 32 -3.59 -4.78 -16.23
N LEU A 33 -2.92 -4.76 -15.07
CA LEU A 33 -3.58 -4.96 -13.76
C LEU A 33 -4.62 -3.85 -13.49
N LYS A 34 -4.22 -2.59 -13.64
CA LYS A 34 -5.11 -1.45 -13.47
C LYS A 34 -6.35 -1.53 -14.36
N ALA A 35 -6.18 -1.85 -15.65
CA ALA A 35 -7.28 -1.99 -16.60
C ALA A 35 -8.21 -3.15 -16.20
N ARG A 36 -7.67 -4.28 -15.75
CA ARG A 36 -8.44 -5.44 -15.28
C ARG A 36 -9.32 -5.08 -14.07
N ILE A 37 -8.76 -4.39 -13.09
CA ILE A 37 -9.51 -3.96 -11.90
C ILE A 37 -10.58 -2.93 -12.26
N ALA A 38 -10.27 -1.95 -13.12
CA ALA A 38 -11.25 -0.99 -13.61
C ALA A 38 -12.42 -1.65 -14.37
N GLY A 39 -12.15 -2.70 -15.14
CA GLY A 39 -13.17 -3.47 -15.87
C GLY A 39 -14.01 -4.40 -14.97
N ALA A 40 -13.49 -4.80 -13.82
CA ALA A 40 -14.20 -5.63 -12.84
C ALA A 40 -15.09 -4.81 -11.87
N ALA A 41 -15.14 -3.49 -12.02
CA ALA A 41 -15.78 -2.54 -11.12
C ALA A 41 -17.32 -2.60 -11.13
N GLY A 42 -17.87 -3.72 -10.64
CA GLY A 42 -19.29 -3.85 -10.24
C GLY A 42 -19.43 -4.04 -8.72
N GLY A 43 -18.32 -4.08 -7.96
CA GLY A 43 -18.28 -4.31 -6.53
C GLY A 43 -17.99 -3.06 -5.69
N SER A 44 -18.32 -3.12 -4.39
CA SER A 44 -17.93 -2.10 -3.42
C SER A 44 -16.41 -2.03 -3.33
N ARG A 45 -15.85 -0.83 -3.40
CA ARG A 45 -14.42 -0.58 -3.18
C ARG A 45 -14.14 -0.59 -1.68
N PRO A 46 -13.21 -1.43 -1.17
CA PRO A 46 -12.91 -1.40 0.26
C PRO A 46 -12.29 -0.06 0.66
N LYS A 47 -12.74 0.49 1.77
CA LYS A 47 -12.13 1.68 2.39
C LYS A 47 -10.85 1.30 3.10
N VAL A 48 -9.79 2.05 2.81
CA VAL A 48 -8.42 1.70 3.22
C VAL A 48 -7.83 2.75 4.15
N MET A 49 -7.47 2.32 5.35
CA MET A 49 -6.65 3.08 6.29
C MET A 49 -5.17 2.80 6.05
N LEU A 50 -4.33 3.83 6.15
CA LEU A 50 -2.91 3.77 5.76
C LEU A 50 -2.02 4.27 6.90
N ASN A 51 -0.92 3.55 7.16
CA ASN A 51 0.10 3.80 8.18
C ASN A 51 -0.41 3.59 9.62
N THR A 52 0.35 4.06 10.61
CA THR A 52 0.03 4.08 12.04
C THR A 52 0.31 5.46 12.62
N PRO A 53 -0.28 5.81 13.75
CA PRO A 53 0.04 7.07 14.42
C PRO A 53 1.51 7.07 14.90
N TYR A 54 2.07 8.25 14.97
CA TYR A 54 3.32 8.50 15.66
C TYR A 54 3.02 9.33 16.91
N ARG A 55 3.13 8.73 18.10
CA ARG A 55 2.67 9.30 19.36
C ARG A 55 1.15 9.65 19.27
N ASP A 56 0.77 10.87 19.57
CA ASP A 56 -0.61 11.35 19.56
C ASP A 56 -1.05 11.97 18.22
N THR A 57 -0.30 11.71 17.14
CA THR A 57 -0.55 12.31 15.84
C THR A 57 -0.52 11.26 14.74
N TRP A 58 -1.49 11.32 13.82
CA TRP A 58 -1.45 10.51 12.62
C TRP A 58 -1.16 11.38 11.38
N PHE A 59 -0.12 11.04 10.65
CA PHE A 59 0.24 11.76 9.45
C PHE A 59 -0.46 11.13 8.24
N MET A 60 -1.54 11.79 7.79
CA MET A 60 -2.33 11.34 6.64
C MET A 60 -1.68 11.77 5.34
N PRO A 61 -1.27 10.82 4.47
CA PRO A 61 -0.71 11.14 3.17
C PRO A 61 -1.67 11.94 2.31
N SER A 62 -1.09 12.73 1.38
CA SER A 62 -1.85 13.40 0.35
C SER A 62 -2.64 12.41 -0.52
N SER A 63 -3.85 12.80 -0.95
CA SER A 63 -4.63 12.07 -1.95
C SER A 63 -3.90 11.92 -3.30
N ARG A 64 -2.88 12.75 -3.55
CA ARG A 64 -2.02 12.66 -4.74
C ARG A 64 -0.73 11.86 -4.51
N SER A 65 -0.52 11.32 -3.31
CA SER A 65 0.67 10.54 -2.99
C SER A 65 0.75 9.25 -3.81
N PHE A 66 1.98 8.77 -4.01
CA PHE A 66 2.23 7.53 -4.73
C PHE A 66 1.45 6.33 -4.14
N MET A 67 1.40 6.23 -2.82
CA MET A 67 0.74 5.11 -2.15
C MET A 67 -0.79 5.18 -2.30
N VAL A 68 -1.37 6.37 -2.20
CA VAL A 68 -2.82 6.55 -2.39
C VAL A 68 -3.22 6.22 -3.83
N ARG A 69 -2.42 6.63 -4.82
CA ARG A 69 -2.66 6.24 -6.22
C ARG A 69 -2.62 4.74 -6.44
N LEU A 70 -1.70 4.03 -5.78
CA LEU A 70 -1.65 2.56 -5.83
C LEU A 70 -2.89 1.92 -5.21
N ILE A 71 -3.39 2.46 -4.09
CA ILE A 71 -4.63 2.02 -3.47
C ILE A 71 -5.80 2.17 -4.45
N GLU A 72 -5.93 3.34 -5.07
CA GLU A 72 -7.00 3.63 -6.02
C GLU A 72 -6.92 2.77 -7.29
N ASP A 73 -5.72 2.62 -7.85
CA ASP A 73 -5.46 1.79 -9.05
C ASP A 73 -5.69 0.29 -8.77
N ALA A 74 -5.54 -0.14 -7.51
CA ALA A 74 -5.87 -1.49 -7.05
C ALA A 74 -7.35 -1.71 -6.72
N GLY A 75 -8.20 -0.67 -6.84
CA GLY A 75 -9.63 -0.75 -6.57
C GLY A 75 -10.01 -0.49 -5.12
N GLY A 76 -9.10 0.00 -4.28
CA GLY A 76 -9.41 0.50 -2.94
C GLY A 76 -9.89 1.96 -2.95
N GLU A 77 -10.40 2.43 -1.82
CA GLU A 77 -10.77 3.82 -1.56
C GLU A 77 -10.03 4.32 -0.33
N TYR A 78 -9.19 5.34 -0.49
CA TYR A 78 -8.47 5.91 0.65
C TYR A 78 -9.41 6.70 1.55
N VAL A 79 -9.40 6.43 2.86
CA VAL A 79 -10.36 7.04 3.82
C VAL A 79 -10.19 8.55 4.00
N TYR A 80 -9.00 9.10 3.76
CA TYR A 80 -8.72 10.52 3.98
C TYR A 80 -8.55 11.30 2.68
N THR A 81 -9.60 11.92 2.19
CA THR A 81 -9.63 12.64 0.89
C THR A 81 -9.42 14.15 1.01
N LYS A 82 -9.43 14.70 2.23
CA LYS A 82 -9.36 16.16 2.48
C LYS A 82 -8.00 16.77 2.13
N ASN A 83 -6.93 15.98 2.08
CA ASN A 83 -5.58 16.46 1.83
C ASN A 83 -5.21 16.38 0.34
N ALA A 84 -5.36 17.48 -0.38
CA ALA A 84 -4.93 17.64 -1.77
C ALA A 84 -3.56 18.34 -1.92
N SER A 85 -2.84 18.60 -0.82
CA SER A 85 -1.49 19.20 -0.84
C SER A 85 -0.44 18.20 -1.37
N ASP A 86 0.82 18.56 -1.42
CA ASP A 86 1.91 17.67 -1.82
C ASP A 86 2.58 16.95 -0.63
N THR A 87 2.17 17.28 0.59
CA THR A 87 2.73 16.75 1.85
C THR A 87 1.67 16.03 2.67
N SER A 88 2.09 15.22 3.64
CA SER A 88 1.19 14.67 4.64
C SER A 88 0.68 15.73 5.60
N VAL A 89 -0.53 15.57 6.08
CA VAL A 89 -1.18 16.43 7.07
C VAL A 89 -1.35 15.67 8.37
N ALA A 90 -1.06 16.35 9.49
CA ALA A 90 -1.27 15.83 10.81
C ALA A 90 -2.76 15.90 11.17
N VAL A 91 -3.31 14.79 11.65
CA VAL A 91 -4.63 14.71 12.28
C VAL A 91 -4.48 14.19 13.70
N ASP A 92 -5.40 14.56 14.60
CA ASP A 92 -5.42 14.02 15.94
C ASP A 92 -5.94 12.57 15.97
N LEU A 93 -5.82 11.91 17.12
CA LEU A 93 -6.23 10.51 17.26
C LEU A 93 -7.76 10.33 17.25
N GLU A 94 -8.55 11.36 17.49
CA GLU A 94 -10.00 11.30 17.46
C GLU A 94 -10.49 11.29 16.02
N GLU A 95 -10.01 12.20 15.17
CA GLU A 95 -10.28 12.18 13.73
C GLU A 95 -9.76 10.88 13.10
N ALA A 96 -8.56 10.45 13.47
CA ALA A 96 -7.97 9.20 12.98
C ALA A 96 -8.81 7.98 13.38
N TYR A 97 -9.36 7.94 14.58
CA TYR A 97 -10.24 6.85 15.03
C TYR A 97 -11.55 6.80 14.22
N LEU A 98 -12.16 7.95 13.95
CA LEU A 98 -13.36 8.01 13.10
C LEU A 98 -13.08 7.50 11.68
N LEU A 99 -11.94 7.84 11.12
CA LEU A 99 -11.51 7.35 9.81
C LEU A 99 -11.27 5.83 9.83
N ALA A 100 -10.54 5.34 10.83
CA ALA A 100 -10.25 3.91 11.00
C ALA A 100 -11.53 3.09 11.26
N SER A 101 -12.51 3.66 11.98
CA SER A 101 -13.82 3.04 12.22
C SER A 101 -14.67 2.91 10.94
N SER A 102 -14.35 3.66 9.90
CA SER A 102 -14.99 3.55 8.58
C SER A 102 -14.23 2.66 7.59
N ALA A 103 -13.03 2.19 7.97
CA ALA A 103 -12.15 1.45 7.08
C ALA A 103 -12.41 -0.06 7.13
N ASP A 104 -12.48 -0.68 5.95
CA ASP A 104 -12.59 -2.13 5.79
C ASP A 104 -11.24 -2.83 5.91
N THR A 105 -10.17 -2.13 5.49
CA THR A 105 -8.81 -2.67 5.43
C THR A 105 -7.81 -1.66 5.97
N TRP A 106 -6.80 -2.13 6.69
CA TRP A 106 -5.70 -1.31 7.21
C TRP A 106 -4.37 -1.83 6.69
N ILE A 107 -3.56 -0.97 6.07
CA ILE A 107 -2.29 -1.36 5.46
C ILE A 107 -1.11 -0.51 5.94
N ASN A 108 0.12 -1.05 5.79
CA ASN A 108 1.39 -0.38 6.16
C ASN A 108 1.46 -0.01 7.64
N VAL A 109 1.22 -0.98 8.50
CA VAL A 109 1.11 -0.79 9.96
C VAL A 109 2.47 -0.74 10.68
N GLY A 110 3.46 -0.13 10.05
CA GLY A 110 4.77 0.14 10.66
C GLY A 110 5.58 -1.13 10.98
N PRO A 111 6.19 -1.23 12.18
CA PRO A 111 7.05 -2.36 12.52
C PRO A 111 6.28 -3.61 12.96
N CYS A 112 4.95 -3.55 13.05
CA CYS A 112 4.14 -4.65 13.59
C CYS A 112 4.17 -5.89 12.71
N ASN A 113 4.36 -7.05 13.32
CA ASN A 113 4.36 -8.36 12.67
C ASN A 113 3.10 -9.17 12.94
N THR A 114 2.38 -8.84 14.03
CA THR A 114 1.15 -9.49 14.48
C THR A 114 0.07 -8.48 14.83
N LEU A 115 -1.19 -8.91 14.86
CA LEU A 115 -2.30 -8.08 15.37
C LEU A 115 -2.11 -7.72 16.83
N ALA A 116 -1.58 -8.65 17.63
CA ALA A 116 -1.30 -8.41 19.04
C ALA A 116 -0.28 -7.28 19.24
N GLU A 117 0.78 -7.23 18.45
CA GLU A 117 1.74 -6.11 18.47
C GLU A 117 1.08 -4.79 18.07
N LEU A 118 0.26 -4.80 17.02
CA LEU A 118 -0.43 -3.60 16.55
C LEU A 118 -1.37 -3.04 17.61
N THR A 119 -2.21 -3.89 18.21
CA THR A 119 -3.19 -3.48 19.25
C THR A 119 -2.52 -3.09 20.55
N ALA A 120 -1.39 -3.72 20.93
CA ALA A 120 -0.60 -3.31 22.09
C ALA A 120 0.03 -1.92 21.92
N GLN A 121 0.51 -1.60 20.71
CA GLN A 121 1.07 -0.28 20.40
C GLN A 121 -0.01 0.79 20.21
N ASN A 122 -1.21 0.40 19.79
CA ASN A 122 -2.30 1.31 19.44
C ASN A 122 -3.63 0.83 20.04
N PRO A 123 -3.76 0.78 21.39
CA PRO A 123 -4.93 0.16 22.05
C PRO A 123 -6.26 0.85 21.71
N LYS A 124 -6.26 2.14 21.40
CA LYS A 124 -7.46 2.87 20.95
C LYS A 124 -8.06 2.37 19.63
N PHE A 125 -7.27 1.63 18.84
CA PHE A 125 -7.68 1.12 17.52
C PHE A 125 -7.89 -0.40 17.52
N ALA A 126 -7.95 -1.04 18.70
CA ALA A 126 -8.07 -2.49 18.80
C ALA A 126 -9.43 -3.04 18.34
N ASP A 127 -10.46 -2.22 18.36
CA ASP A 127 -11.85 -2.57 18.05
C ASP A 127 -12.32 -2.11 16.66
N VAL A 128 -11.46 -1.43 15.89
CA VAL A 128 -11.85 -0.96 14.55
C VAL A 128 -12.13 -2.15 13.61
N PRO A 129 -13.04 -1.99 12.61
CA PRO A 129 -13.49 -3.08 11.74
C PRO A 129 -12.34 -3.85 11.06
N ALA A 130 -11.32 -3.15 10.57
CA ALA A 130 -10.17 -3.80 9.93
C ALA A 130 -9.44 -4.78 10.86
N VAL A 131 -9.30 -4.46 12.15
CA VAL A 131 -8.69 -5.33 13.17
C VAL A 131 -9.62 -6.49 13.51
N SER A 132 -10.87 -6.20 13.83
CA SER A 132 -11.88 -7.20 14.22
C SER A 132 -12.11 -8.25 13.12
N ASN A 133 -12.09 -7.83 11.85
CA ASN A 133 -12.26 -8.69 10.68
C ASN A 133 -10.93 -9.28 10.16
N ARG A 134 -9.81 -9.03 10.85
CA ARG A 134 -8.46 -9.48 10.43
C ARG A 134 -8.09 -9.03 9.01
N GLN A 135 -8.51 -7.83 8.61
CA GLN A 135 -8.17 -7.20 7.34
C GLN A 135 -7.03 -6.19 7.51
N VAL A 136 -5.98 -6.61 8.20
CA VAL A 136 -4.76 -5.82 8.42
C VAL A 136 -3.61 -6.46 7.67
N PHE A 137 -2.94 -5.68 6.82
CA PHE A 137 -1.82 -6.14 6.01
C PHE A 137 -0.61 -5.22 6.18
N ASN A 138 0.57 -5.82 6.25
CA ASN A 138 1.80 -5.04 6.36
C ASN A 138 2.76 -5.35 5.21
N ASN A 139 3.53 -4.34 4.82
CA ASN A 139 4.49 -4.37 3.71
C ASN A 139 5.88 -4.90 4.12
N ASN A 140 5.94 -5.70 5.16
CA ASN A 140 7.18 -6.23 5.74
C ASN A 140 7.36 -7.75 5.54
N ARG A 141 6.67 -8.36 4.57
CA ARG A 141 6.85 -9.78 4.24
C ARG A 141 8.30 -10.10 3.87
N ARG A 142 8.96 -9.22 3.13
CA ARG A 142 10.35 -9.36 2.68
C ARG A 142 11.25 -8.45 3.50
N GLN A 143 11.37 -8.78 4.79
CA GLN A 143 12.20 -8.05 5.73
C GLN A 143 13.41 -8.90 6.13
N THR A 144 14.58 -8.28 6.22
CA THR A 144 15.78 -8.93 6.76
C THR A 144 15.71 -8.99 8.30
N PRO A 145 16.49 -9.89 8.95
CA PRO A 145 16.55 -9.92 10.41
C PRO A 145 16.99 -8.59 11.04
N ALA A 146 17.73 -7.78 10.31
CA ALA A 146 18.18 -6.45 10.75
C ALA A 146 17.13 -5.34 10.52
N GLY A 147 15.91 -5.68 10.02
CA GLY A 147 14.82 -4.73 9.83
C GLY A 147 14.79 -4.04 8.45
N GLY A 148 15.74 -4.30 7.56
CA GLY A 148 15.70 -3.79 6.18
C GLY A 148 14.51 -4.38 5.41
N SER A 149 13.75 -3.55 4.69
CA SER A 149 12.55 -3.98 3.97
C SER A 149 12.70 -3.78 2.47
N ASP A 150 12.59 -4.87 1.72
CA ASP A 150 12.63 -4.89 0.25
C ASP A 150 11.51 -4.04 -0.40
N PHE A 151 10.41 -3.81 0.32
CA PHE A 151 9.37 -2.89 -0.12
C PHE A 151 9.90 -1.46 -0.36
N TRP A 152 10.83 -1.00 0.47
CA TRP A 152 11.43 0.33 0.35
C TRP A 152 12.63 0.36 -0.61
N GLU A 153 13.10 -0.80 -1.05
CA GLU A 153 14.18 -0.97 -2.01
C GLU A 153 13.63 -1.33 -3.39
N SER A 154 13.42 -2.61 -3.67
CA SER A 154 12.92 -3.04 -4.99
C SER A 154 11.48 -2.59 -5.27
N GLY A 155 10.63 -2.47 -4.25
CA GLY A 155 9.25 -1.98 -4.40
C GLY A 155 9.15 -0.58 -4.98
N VAL A 156 10.17 0.26 -4.82
CA VAL A 156 10.22 1.61 -5.40
C VAL A 156 10.24 1.56 -6.93
N ILE A 157 10.92 0.58 -7.51
CA ILE A 157 11.05 0.41 -8.96
C ILE A 157 10.11 -0.67 -9.52
N ARG A 158 9.42 -1.42 -8.63
CA ARG A 158 8.49 -2.50 -8.99
C ARG A 158 7.04 -2.19 -8.54
N PRO A 159 6.45 -1.06 -8.97
CA PRO A 159 5.06 -0.73 -8.64
C PRO A 159 4.07 -1.76 -9.20
N ASP A 160 4.45 -2.52 -10.22
CA ASP A 160 3.67 -3.63 -10.77
C ASP A 160 3.44 -4.75 -9.73
N LEU A 161 4.45 -5.09 -8.93
CA LEU A 161 4.32 -6.08 -7.87
C LEU A 161 3.56 -5.53 -6.66
N VAL A 162 3.80 -4.28 -6.28
CA VAL A 162 3.03 -3.63 -5.21
C VAL A 162 1.55 -3.55 -5.58
N LEU A 163 1.24 -3.12 -6.81
CA LEU A 163 -0.14 -3.07 -7.30
C LEU A 163 -0.79 -4.46 -7.31
N ARG A 164 -0.07 -5.49 -7.75
CA ARG A 164 -0.56 -6.88 -7.75
C ARG A 164 -0.98 -7.33 -6.35
N ASP A 165 -0.12 -7.09 -5.36
CA ASP A 165 -0.41 -7.45 -3.97
C ASP A 165 -1.65 -6.72 -3.46
N LEU A 166 -1.76 -5.40 -3.71
CA LEU A 166 -2.94 -4.62 -3.31
C LEU A 166 -4.21 -5.07 -4.05
N CYS A 167 -4.13 -5.42 -5.34
CA CYS A 167 -5.25 -6.00 -6.06
C CYS A 167 -5.74 -7.31 -5.40
N THR A 168 -4.80 -8.16 -4.96
CA THR A 168 -5.13 -9.41 -4.25
C THR A 168 -5.76 -9.13 -2.88
N VAL A 169 -5.27 -8.12 -2.16
CA VAL A 169 -5.82 -7.72 -0.86
C VAL A 169 -7.23 -7.15 -0.98
N PHE A 170 -7.46 -6.28 -1.96
CA PHE A 170 -8.74 -5.55 -2.09
C PHE A 170 -9.77 -6.30 -2.91
N ASN A 171 -9.36 -7.14 -3.86
CA ASN A 171 -10.24 -7.85 -4.78
C ASN A 171 -9.79 -9.31 -4.94
N PRO A 172 -9.85 -10.13 -3.88
CA PRO A 172 -9.31 -11.50 -3.89
C PRO A 172 -9.98 -12.39 -4.95
N GLN A 173 -11.22 -12.08 -5.37
CA GLN A 173 -11.92 -12.83 -6.41
C GLN A 173 -11.52 -12.42 -7.83
N ALA A 174 -11.07 -11.18 -8.04
CA ALA A 174 -10.66 -10.66 -9.35
C ALA A 174 -9.15 -10.73 -9.59
N ALA A 175 -8.38 -10.96 -8.54
CA ALA A 175 -6.94 -11.12 -8.61
C ALA A 175 -6.56 -12.58 -8.90
N ASP A 176 -5.45 -12.81 -9.59
CA ASP A 176 -4.82 -14.12 -9.58
C ASP A 176 -4.47 -14.45 -8.12
N THR A 177 -4.77 -15.67 -7.67
CA THR A 177 -4.51 -16.15 -6.30
C THR A 177 -3.01 -16.33 -6.01
N ALA A 178 -2.18 -15.48 -6.60
CA ALA A 178 -0.75 -15.49 -6.40
C ALA A 178 -0.41 -15.10 -4.97
N GLU A 179 0.58 -15.77 -4.43
CA GLU A 179 1.16 -15.43 -3.15
C GLU A 179 1.62 -13.96 -3.12
N LEU A 180 1.27 -13.23 -2.04
CA LEU A 180 1.67 -11.85 -1.87
C LEU A 180 3.20 -11.73 -1.87
N TYR A 181 3.75 -10.73 -2.53
CA TYR A 181 5.19 -10.54 -2.67
C TYR A 181 5.77 -9.67 -1.55
N TYR A 182 5.25 -8.47 -1.37
CA TYR A 182 5.71 -7.53 -0.33
C TYR A 182 4.83 -7.55 0.92
N TYR A 183 3.55 -7.83 0.75
CA TYR A 183 2.57 -7.76 1.83
C TYR A 183 2.38 -9.12 2.51
N LYS A 184 2.01 -9.08 3.77
CA LYS A 184 1.48 -10.21 4.53
C LYS A 184 0.29 -9.77 5.35
N ARG A 185 -0.67 -10.66 5.57
CA ARG A 185 -1.72 -10.45 6.57
C ARG A 185 -1.11 -10.59 7.96
N LEU A 186 -1.53 -9.73 8.90
CA LEU A 186 -1.21 -9.90 10.31
C LEU A 186 -2.17 -10.88 10.95
N GLU A 187 -1.61 -11.79 11.76
CA GLU A 187 -2.33 -12.80 12.53
C GLU A 187 -2.18 -12.57 14.03
#